data_1592db5acaf83af57fba30eaeb6806fe
#
_entry.id   1592db5acaf83af57fba30eaeb6806fe
#
_cell.length_a   1.000
_cell.length_b   1.000
_cell.length_c   1.000
_cell.angle_alpha   90.00
_cell.angle_beta   90.00
_cell.angle_gamma   90.00
#
_symmetry.space_group_name_H-M   'P 1'
#
loop_
_entity.id
_entity.type
_entity.pdbx_description
1 polymer ?
#
loop_
_entity_poly.entity_id
_entity_poly.type
_entity_poly.pdbx_seq_one_letter_code
_entity_poly.pdbx_strand_id
1 'polypeptide(L)'
;MQNSSDSGMTFGFNKPNTEINKQTVNDSVQSPVEEVDTVQQPTTSKIDIEKSADREDLSENQPYTDVRSITIMLVKNTSLYRKANDKVLPKRIDYIGSCFNSSKVISANQEEVNAYFPNLVGLSPNDPSFMLRVKQYLNNIRIPVDELGKTFDISFYYYHKKDYYKFKAKEEAIEEAYQKAPRRGDVEIKAAIKAKVNALNFLESQKHKVGYPINVEDYLMYRHCLLYHSVAKDMSIINSDTSIRFYFKDDKKEADKLRKYRLEVNKAKANYVACIADSVLFEAVYIQYCVLNSLPVLTCLNRPQLDKEIDLDKFSSNEPVKFNKIVYNKDIKLMAVIEKLIARGELVRSQYSQNITTTDGELIGANTGEAIAWFKDPKNASMVAAYNHKLNLI
;
A
#
# COMPACT_ATOMS: atom_id res chain seq x y z
N MET A 1 -6.32 -48.63 -47.58
CA MET A 1 -4.91 -48.85 -47.97
C MET A 1 -4.16 -47.67 -47.33
N GLN A 2 -3.55 -47.94 -46.18
CA GLN A 2 -2.10 -48.01 -45.96
C GLN A 2 -1.44 -46.61 -46.09
N ASN A 3 -0.62 -46.07 -45.24
CA ASN A 3 0.06 -46.41 -43.98
C ASN A 3 0.55 -45.06 -43.37
N SER A 4 0.36 -44.85 -42.13
CA SER A 4 1.35 -44.76 -41.02
C SER A 4 2.72 -44.16 -41.33
N SER A 5 3.12 -43.11 -40.65
CA SER A 5 4.41 -43.05 -39.97
C SER A 5 4.41 -41.97 -38.88
N ASP A 6 4.52 -42.49 -37.72
CA ASP A 6 4.83 -41.92 -36.44
C ASP A 6 6.30 -41.45 -36.41
N SER A 7 6.62 -40.25 -35.97
CA SER A 7 7.98 -39.88 -35.57
C SER A 7 7.95 -39.02 -34.31
N GLY A 8 8.05 -39.74 -33.18
CA GLY A 8 8.29 -39.13 -31.88
C GLY A 8 9.66 -38.48 -31.82
N MET A 9 9.70 -37.22 -31.44
CA MET A 9 10.92 -36.53 -30.98
C MET A 9 10.94 -36.48 -29.46
N THR A 10 11.80 -37.30 -28.88
CA THR A 10 12.20 -37.27 -27.49
C THR A 10 13.19 -36.13 -27.27
N PHE A 11 12.83 -35.20 -26.42
CA PHE A 11 13.78 -34.19 -25.90
C PHE A 11 14.52 -34.75 -24.70
N GLY A 12 15.84 -34.97 -24.85
CA GLY A 12 16.76 -35.33 -23.80
C GLY A 12 17.12 -34.13 -22.94
N PHE A 13 16.94 -34.27 -21.64
CA PHE A 13 17.47 -33.33 -20.63
C PHE A 13 18.93 -33.65 -20.34
N ASN A 14 19.84 -32.76 -20.69
CA ASN A 14 21.23 -32.78 -20.24
C ASN A 14 21.32 -32.14 -18.83
N LYS A 15 21.77 -32.92 -17.86
CA LYS A 15 22.24 -32.44 -16.55
C LYS A 15 23.71 -32.06 -16.65
N PRO A 16 24.17 -30.94 -16.09
CA PRO A 16 25.60 -30.71 -15.90
C PRO A 16 26.09 -31.41 -14.64
N ASN A 17 27.12 -32.23 -14.79
CA ASN A 17 27.96 -32.80 -13.72
C ASN A 17 28.74 -31.66 -13.07
N THR A 18 28.68 -31.58 -11.74
CA THR A 18 29.65 -30.82 -10.94
C THR A 18 30.45 -31.81 -10.10
N GLU A 19 31.68 -32.03 -10.45
CA GLU A 19 32.66 -32.77 -9.68
C GLU A 19 33.12 -31.94 -8.46
N ILE A 20 33.00 -32.54 -7.29
CA ILE A 20 33.50 -31.99 -6.04
C ILE A 20 34.92 -32.55 -5.79
N ASN A 21 35.89 -31.65 -5.84
CA ASN A 21 37.26 -31.94 -5.43
C ASN A 21 37.36 -31.87 -3.89
N LYS A 22 37.66 -33.01 -3.28
CA LYS A 22 38.06 -33.12 -1.88
C LYS A 22 39.57 -32.94 -1.78
N GLN A 23 39.99 -31.95 -1.02
CA GLN A 23 41.31 -31.94 -0.42
C GLN A 23 41.22 -31.87 1.11
N THR A 24 41.64 -32.94 1.75
CA THR A 24 41.94 -33.11 3.16
C THR A 24 43.27 -32.45 3.48
N VAL A 25 43.28 -31.64 4.55
CA VAL A 25 44.51 -31.46 5.36
C VAL A 25 44.08 -31.44 6.83
N ASN A 26 44.59 -32.44 7.54
CA ASN A 26 44.66 -32.49 9.01
C ASN A 26 45.69 -31.49 9.50
N ASP A 27 45.41 -30.79 10.58
CA ASP A 27 46.38 -30.71 11.69
C ASP A 27 45.70 -30.29 12.99
N SER A 28 46.04 -31.05 14.00
CA SER A 28 45.72 -30.97 15.41
C SER A 28 46.50 -29.85 16.10
N VAL A 29 45.90 -29.11 17.05
CA VAL A 29 46.55 -28.65 18.29
C VAL A 29 45.51 -28.23 19.34
N GLN A 30 45.59 -28.83 20.44
CA GLN A 30 45.22 -28.72 21.85
C GLN A 30 44.57 -27.41 22.36
N SER A 31 43.57 -27.65 23.23
CA SER A 31 42.94 -26.70 24.20
C SER A 31 43.92 -26.25 25.29
N PRO A 32 43.65 -25.15 25.97
CA PRO A 32 43.37 -25.25 27.40
C PRO A 32 42.09 -24.58 27.86
N VAL A 33 41.57 -25.15 28.92
CA VAL A 33 40.42 -24.73 29.73
C VAL A 33 40.83 -23.53 30.58
N GLU A 34 40.06 -22.45 30.62
CA GLU A 34 40.03 -21.49 31.72
C GLU A 34 38.62 -20.95 31.98
N GLU A 35 38.23 -21.17 33.13
CA GLU A 35 37.40 -20.53 34.17
C GLU A 35 36.26 -19.57 33.79
N VAL A 36 35.13 -19.89 34.39
CA VAL A 36 33.87 -19.20 34.52
C VAL A 36 34.04 -17.89 35.29
N ASP A 37 33.77 -16.76 34.69
CA ASP A 37 33.57 -15.52 35.41
C ASP A 37 32.12 -14.96 35.20
N THR A 38 31.58 -14.62 36.33
CA THR A 38 30.23 -14.16 36.65
C THR A 38 29.80 -12.94 35.80
N VAL A 39 28.76 -13.10 34.98
CA VAL A 39 28.19 -12.00 34.22
C VAL A 39 27.40 -11.06 35.17
N GLN A 40 27.94 -9.90 35.45
CA GLN A 40 27.24 -8.77 36.03
C GLN A 40 26.29 -8.16 34.98
N GLN A 41 25.03 -8.00 35.36
CA GLN A 41 24.04 -7.26 34.56
C GLN A 41 24.46 -5.79 34.39
N PRO A 42 24.43 -5.20 33.18
CA PRO A 42 24.67 -3.78 33.02
C PRO A 42 23.42 -2.99 33.44
N THR A 43 23.58 -2.21 34.50
CA THR A 43 22.66 -1.12 34.85
C THR A 43 22.68 -0.06 33.75
N THR A 44 21.61 0.02 32.97
CA THR A 44 21.40 1.09 32.00
C THR A 44 21.25 2.43 32.70
N SER A 45 22.27 3.26 32.61
CA SER A 45 22.28 4.61 33.14
C SER A 45 21.45 5.55 32.23
N LYS A 46 20.71 6.49 32.85
CA LYS A 46 19.89 7.53 32.20
C LYS A 46 20.64 8.43 31.20
N ILE A 47 21.94 8.31 31.07
CA ILE A 47 22.82 9.11 30.21
C ILE A 47 22.74 8.72 28.74
N ASP A 48 22.31 7.48 28.41
CA ASP A 48 22.28 7.01 27.01
C ASP A 48 21.00 7.47 26.27
N ILE A 49 19.96 7.91 26.99
CA ILE A 49 18.69 8.35 26.38
C ILE A 49 18.80 9.79 25.82
N GLU A 50 19.56 10.67 26.48
CA GLU A 50 19.77 12.03 25.98
C GLU A 50 20.68 12.06 24.75
N LYS A 51 21.69 11.17 24.67
CA LYS A 51 22.56 11.07 23.49
C LYS A 51 21.90 10.48 22.25
N SER A 52 20.83 9.69 22.39
CA SER A 52 20.08 9.16 21.26
C SER A 52 19.15 10.20 20.64
N ALA A 53 18.54 11.07 21.45
CA ALA A 53 17.68 12.17 20.98
C ALA A 53 18.48 13.20 20.16
N ASP A 54 19.67 13.59 20.61
CA ASP A 54 20.55 14.51 19.89
C ASP A 54 21.08 13.93 18.55
N ARG A 55 21.25 12.60 18.46
CA ARG A 55 21.69 11.95 17.22
C ARG A 55 20.56 11.84 16.19
N GLU A 56 19.32 11.70 16.61
CA GLU A 56 18.16 11.69 15.72
C GLU A 56 17.93 13.08 15.12
N ASP A 57 18.04 14.15 15.87
CA ASP A 57 17.90 15.54 15.39
C ASP A 57 19.00 15.91 14.38
N LEU A 58 20.24 15.48 14.59
CA LEU A 58 21.35 15.70 13.64
C LEU A 58 21.13 14.95 12.32
N SER A 59 20.49 13.75 12.35
CA SER A 59 20.20 12.98 11.15
C SER A 59 19.08 13.58 10.29
N GLU A 60 18.14 14.30 10.90
CA GLU A 60 17.03 14.96 10.20
C GLU A 60 17.45 16.18 9.39
N ASN A 61 18.51 16.87 9.81
CA ASN A 61 19.04 18.04 9.12
C ASN A 61 20.06 17.72 8.03
N GLN A 62 20.40 16.43 7.83
CA GLN A 62 21.29 16.02 6.75
C GLN A 62 20.57 16.07 5.38
N PRO A 63 21.32 16.36 4.29
CA PRO A 63 20.77 16.29 2.95
C PRO A 63 20.31 14.86 2.63
N TYR A 64 19.26 14.75 1.83
CA TYR A 64 18.71 13.46 1.42
C TYR A 64 18.39 13.43 -0.06
N THR A 65 18.79 12.37 -0.73
CA THR A 65 18.47 12.14 -2.14
C THR A 65 17.41 11.03 -2.25
N ASP A 66 16.23 11.37 -2.77
CA ASP A 66 15.21 10.38 -3.13
C ASP A 66 15.41 9.95 -4.58
N VAL A 67 15.99 8.77 -4.77
CA VAL A 67 16.17 8.18 -6.11
C VAL A 67 14.87 7.53 -6.54
N ARG A 68 14.29 8.06 -7.63
CA ARG A 68 13.00 7.58 -8.14
C ARG A 68 12.91 7.74 -9.65
N SER A 69 12.48 6.69 -10.32
CA SER A 69 12.12 6.71 -11.73
C SER A 69 10.65 6.34 -11.91
N ILE A 70 10.03 6.87 -12.95
CA ILE A 70 8.65 6.57 -13.32
C ILE A 70 8.57 6.35 -14.83
N THR A 71 7.80 5.37 -15.25
CA THR A 71 7.63 5.04 -16.67
C THR A 71 6.22 5.38 -17.11
N ILE A 72 6.09 6.16 -18.18
CA ILE A 72 4.81 6.35 -18.87
C ILE A 72 4.66 5.28 -19.94
N MET A 73 3.53 4.60 -19.94
CA MET A 73 3.23 3.46 -20.80
C MET A 73 2.05 3.76 -21.71
N LEU A 74 2.03 3.12 -22.89
CA LEU A 74 0.83 3.09 -23.75
C LEU A 74 -0.22 2.16 -23.15
N VAL A 75 -1.48 2.58 -23.19
CA VAL A 75 -2.61 1.68 -22.94
C VAL A 75 -2.63 0.59 -24.02
N LYS A 76 -2.53 -0.68 -23.60
CA LYS A 76 -2.50 -1.80 -24.54
C LYS A 76 -3.79 -1.89 -25.33
N ASN A 77 -3.68 -1.83 -26.66
CA ASN A 77 -4.77 -2.16 -27.53
C ASN A 77 -4.78 -3.69 -27.74
N THR A 78 -5.85 -4.33 -27.29
CA THR A 78 -6.03 -5.78 -27.35
C THR A 78 -6.54 -6.27 -28.71
N SER A 79 -6.26 -5.55 -29.80
CA SER A 79 -6.64 -5.99 -31.15
C SER A 79 -6.08 -7.38 -31.47
N LEU A 80 -6.97 -8.32 -31.78
CA LEU A 80 -6.59 -9.68 -32.20
C LEU A 80 -5.73 -9.68 -33.48
N TYR A 81 -6.03 -8.76 -34.41
CA TYR A 81 -5.26 -8.59 -35.65
C TYR A 81 -3.82 -8.14 -35.38
N ARG A 82 -3.62 -7.27 -34.38
CA ARG A 82 -2.28 -6.84 -33.99
C ARG A 82 -1.50 -8.00 -33.36
N LYS A 83 -2.11 -8.81 -32.51
CA LYS A 83 -1.47 -10.01 -31.95
C LYS A 83 -1.04 -11.02 -33.03
N ALA A 84 -1.90 -11.23 -34.03
CA ALA A 84 -1.62 -12.17 -35.12
C ALA A 84 -0.45 -11.69 -36.02
N ASN A 85 -0.25 -10.38 -36.15
CA ASN A 85 0.72 -9.76 -37.05
C ASN A 85 1.84 -8.98 -36.34
N ASP A 86 2.14 -9.33 -35.09
CA ASP A 86 3.08 -8.60 -34.23
C ASP A 86 4.51 -8.46 -34.85
N LYS A 87 4.91 -9.43 -35.67
CA LYS A 87 6.21 -9.43 -36.37
C LYS A 87 6.24 -8.54 -37.61
N VAL A 88 5.08 -8.22 -38.18
CA VAL A 88 4.96 -7.52 -39.47
C VAL A 88 4.58 -6.04 -39.28
N LEU A 89 3.84 -5.72 -38.23
CA LEU A 89 3.43 -4.36 -37.96
C LEU A 89 4.56 -3.55 -37.31
N PRO A 90 4.76 -2.29 -37.72
CA PRO A 90 5.73 -1.41 -37.09
C PRO A 90 5.34 -1.19 -35.61
N LYS A 91 6.37 -1.04 -34.76
CA LYS A 91 6.17 -0.70 -33.35
C LYS A 91 5.35 0.57 -33.23
N ARG A 92 4.37 0.56 -32.34
CA ARG A 92 3.52 1.72 -32.10
C ARG A 92 4.31 2.76 -31.30
N ILE A 93 4.36 3.97 -31.80
CA ILE A 93 4.90 5.15 -31.11
C ILE A 93 3.80 6.20 -31.10
N ASP A 94 3.40 6.64 -29.91
CA ASP A 94 2.48 7.74 -29.73
C ASP A 94 3.22 8.93 -29.08
N TYR A 95 2.76 10.15 -29.37
CA TYR A 95 3.41 11.35 -28.88
C TYR A 95 2.53 12.09 -27.87
N ILE A 96 3.14 12.53 -26.77
CA ILE A 96 2.56 13.51 -25.87
C ILE A 96 3.06 14.88 -26.33
N GLY A 97 2.12 15.70 -26.81
CA GLY A 97 2.42 17.03 -27.29
C GLY A 97 2.26 18.10 -26.20
N SER A 98 2.50 19.35 -26.55
CA SER A 98 2.20 20.47 -25.67
C SER A 98 0.70 20.58 -25.41
N CYS A 99 0.32 20.73 -24.13
CA CYS A 99 -1.08 20.84 -23.71
C CYS A 99 -1.36 22.12 -22.93
N PHE A 100 -0.36 23.00 -22.77
CA PHE A 100 -0.50 24.18 -21.95
C PHE A 100 -0.67 25.48 -22.73
N ASN A 101 -1.47 26.36 -22.15
CA ASN A 101 -1.25 27.77 -22.41
C ASN A 101 0.02 28.18 -21.65
N SER A 102 1.14 28.25 -22.37
CA SER A 102 2.46 28.54 -21.80
C SER A 102 2.49 29.84 -20.97
N SER A 103 1.72 30.85 -21.38
CA SER A 103 1.61 32.11 -20.63
C SER A 103 0.97 31.92 -19.27
N LYS A 104 -0.09 31.09 -19.15
CA LYS A 104 -0.74 30.80 -17.86
C LYS A 104 0.17 29.96 -16.95
N VAL A 105 0.91 29.01 -17.49
CA VAL A 105 1.85 28.18 -16.72
C VAL A 105 2.95 29.05 -16.12
N ILE A 106 3.54 29.93 -16.92
CA ILE A 106 4.60 30.84 -16.47
C ILE A 106 4.09 31.78 -15.38
N SER A 107 2.93 32.42 -15.58
CA SER A 107 2.39 33.38 -14.61
C SER A 107 1.98 32.74 -13.28
N ALA A 108 1.53 31.49 -13.30
CA ALA A 108 1.11 30.78 -12.09
C ALA A 108 2.27 30.22 -11.25
N ASN A 109 3.43 29.96 -11.87
CA ASN A 109 4.56 29.27 -11.23
C ASN A 109 5.91 29.97 -11.49
N GLN A 110 5.95 31.28 -11.42
CA GLN A 110 7.14 32.06 -11.80
C GLN A 110 8.38 31.72 -10.98
N GLU A 111 8.24 31.44 -9.67
CA GLU A 111 9.36 31.01 -8.82
C GLU A 111 9.99 29.71 -9.33
N GLU A 112 9.17 28.75 -9.68
CA GLU A 112 9.59 27.46 -10.20
C GLU A 112 10.21 27.58 -11.61
N VAL A 113 9.62 28.41 -12.47
CA VAL A 113 10.18 28.72 -13.79
C VAL A 113 11.56 29.33 -13.69
N ASN A 114 11.76 30.29 -12.78
CA ASN A 114 13.05 30.91 -12.55
C ASN A 114 14.09 29.95 -11.95
N ALA A 115 13.65 28.95 -11.21
CA ALA A 115 14.53 27.94 -10.61
C ALA A 115 15.02 26.88 -11.62
N TYR A 116 14.14 26.41 -12.50
CA TYR A 116 14.42 25.23 -13.32
C TYR A 116 14.75 25.52 -14.77
N PHE A 117 14.18 26.56 -15.37
CA PHE A 117 14.34 26.81 -16.80
C PHE A 117 15.67 27.47 -17.23
N PRO A 118 16.41 28.18 -16.40
CA PRO A 118 17.69 28.77 -16.83
C PRO A 118 18.64 27.76 -17.46
N ASN A 119 18.76 26.59 -16.86
CA ASN A 119 19.64 25.53 -17.36
C ASN A 119 19.13 24.88 -18.64
N LEU A 120 17.81 24.87 -18.89
CA LEU A 120 17.20 24.27 -20.08
C LEU A 120 17.24 25.20 -21.29
N VAL A 121 17.02 26.49 -21.06
CA VAL A 121 16.97 27.47 -22.16
C VAL A 121 18.30 28.21 -22.38
N GLY A 122 19.26 28.05 -21.45
CA GLY A 122 20.59 28.65 -21.52
C GLY A 122 20.60 30.16 -21.30
N LEU A 123 19.58 30.72 -20.65
CA LEU A 123 19.42 32.18 -20.40
C LEU A 123 19.16 32.44 -18.90
N SER A 124 19.65 33.57 -18.42
CA SER A 124 19.33 34.04 -17.05
C SER A 124 17.87 34.51 -16.96
N PRO A 125 17.20 34.37 -15.81
CA PRO A 125 15.84 34.90 -15.57
C PRO A 125 15.71 36.41 -15.80
N ASN A 126 16.83 37.17 -15.71
CA ASN A 126 16.87 38.60 -15.95
C ASN A 126 17.01 38.99 -17.42
N ASP A 127 17.23 38.02 -18.33
CA ASP A 127 17.34 38.27 -19.75
C ASP A 127 15.94 38.59 -20.34
N PRO A 128 15.79 39.68 -21.14
CA PRO A 128 14.52 40.01 -21.78
C PRO A 128 13.94 38.90 -22.65
N SER A 129 14.81 38.05 -23.23
CA SER A 129 14.42 36.93 -24.09
C SER A 129 14.07 35.66 -23.32
N PHE A 130 14.34 35.60 -22.01
CA PHE A 130 14.15 34.39 -21.19
C PHE A 130 12.72 33.86 -21.28
N MET A 131 11.72 34.68 -21.00
CA MET A 131 10.33 34.29 -21.04
C MET A 131 9.85 33.85 -22.42
N LEU A 132 10.39 34.43 -23.47
CA LEU A 132 10.08 34.04 -24.85
C LEU A 132 10.63 32.62 -25.12
N ARG A 133 11.88 32.34 -24.71
CA ARG A 133 12.49 31.03 -24.87
C ARG A 133 11.79 29.96 -24.05
N VAL A 134 11.39 30.25 -22.81
CA VAL A 134 10.58 29.34 -21.99
C VAL A 134 9.23 29.02 -22.67
N LYS A 135 8.56 30.03 -23.25
CA LYS A 135 7.34 29.80 -24.03
C LYS A 135 7.57 28.88 -25.23
N GLN A 136 8.64 29.14 -25.98
CA GLN A 136 9.01 28.30 -27.13
C GLN A 136 9.29 26.87 -26.72
N TYR A 137 10.04 26.68 -25.64
CA TYR A 137 10.32 25.35 -25.09
C TYR A 137 9.03 24.60 -24.72
N LEU A 138 8.15 25.23 -23.95
CA LEU A 138 6.87 24.64 -23.52
C LEU A 138 5.93 24.33 -24.70
N ASN A 139 5.91 25.18 -25.71
CA ASN A 139 5.06 24.98 -26.90
C ASN A 139 5.59 23.85 -27.82
N ASN A 140 6.89 23.56 -27.78
CA ASN A 140 7.53 22.57 -28.63
C ASN A 140 7.72 21.21 -27.95
N ILE A 141 7.16 21.00 -26.75
CA ILE A 141 7.23 19.73 -26.07
C ILE A 141 6.62 18.62 -26.95
N ARG A 142 7.42 17.60 -27.22
CA ARG A 142 6.98 16.40 -27.93
C ARG A 142 7.70 15.18 -27.37
N ILE A 143 6.99 14.39 -26.55
CA ILE A 143 7.54 13.23 -25.85
C ILE A 143 7.10 11.97 -26.58
N PRO A 144 8.02 11.22 -27.21
CA PRO A 144 7.70 9.92 -27.81
C PRO A 144 7.52 8.87 -26.72
N VAL A 145 6.46 8.09 -26.82
CA VAL A 145 6.19 6.94 -25.96
C VAL A 145 5.98 5.73 -26.86
N ASP A 146 6.83 4.75 -26.73
CA ASP A 146 6.74 3.49 -27.46
C ASP A 146 6.05 2.38 -26.65
N GLU A 147 6.09 1.15 -27.15
CA GLU A 147 5.47 0.00 -26.47
C GLU A 147 6.19 -0.42 -25.18
N LEU A 148 7.47 -0.07 -25.03
CA LEU A 148 8.26 -0.30 -23.82
C LEU A 148 8.04 0.82 -22.79
N GLY A 149 7.46 1.94 -23.23
CA GLY A 149 7.25 3.13 -22.42
C GLY A 149 8.44 4.09 -22.45
N LYS A 150 8.22 5.29 -21.92
CA LYS A 150 9.27 6.29 -21.69
C LYS A 150 9.50 6.42 -20.20
N THR A 151 10.71 6.14 -19.75
CA THR A 151 11.12 6.31 -18.35
C THR A 151 11.68 7.71 -18.15
N PHE A 152 11.26 8.34 -17.03
CA PHE A 152 11.76 9.61 -16.55
C PHE A 152 12.51 9.40 -15.24
N ASP A 153 13.65 10.02 -15.08
CA ASP A 153 14.35 10.12 -13.81
C ASP A 153 13.78 11.32 -13.04
N ILE A 154 12.99 11.03 -12.01
CA ILE A 154 12.37 12.04 -11.12
C ILE A 154 13.07 12.11 -9.77
N SER A 155 14.34 11.69 -9.72
CA SER A 155 15.16 11.78 -8.51
C SER A 155 15.27 13.21 -8.02
N PHE A 156 15.11 13.38 -6.72
CA PHE A 156 15.05 14.69 -6.10
C PHE A 156 16.03 14.79 -4.94
N TYR A 157 16.79 15.88 -4.89
CA TYR A 157 17.69 16.21 -3.80
C TYR A 157 17.00 17.18 -2.85
N TYR A 158 16.85 16.78 -1.57
CA TYR A 158 16.31 17.59 -0.50
C TYR A 158 17.47 18.18 0.32
N TYR A 159 17.38 19.46 0.67
CA TYR A 159 18.36 20.10 1.56
C TYR A 159 18.35 19.47 2.94
N HIS A 160 17.17 19.02 3.42
CA HIS A 160 17.01 18.37 4.71
C HIS A 160 16.14 17.12 4.60
N LYS A 161 16.57 16.04 5.22
CA LYS A 161 15.85 14.75 5.28
C LYS A 161 14.46 14.88 5.91
N LYS A 162 14.28 15.81 6.88
CA LYS A 162 12.97 16.12 7.47
C LYS A 162 11.95 16.60 6.46
N ASP A 163 12.38 17.35 5.44
CA ASP A 163 11.48 17.85 4.42
C ASP A 163 11.01 16.72 3.51
N TYR A 164 11.87 15.76 3.18
CA TYR A 164 11.46 14.54 2.49
C TYR A 164 10.33 13.81 3.24
N TYR A 165 10.49 13.57 4.55
CA TYR A 165 9.45 12.90 5.33
C TYR A 165 8.16 13.70 5.43
N LYS A 166 8.23 15.04 5.54
CA LYS A 166 7.04 15.90 5.51
C LYS A 166 6.28 15.80 4.19
N PHE A 167 6.99 15.81 3.06
CA PHE A 167 6.36 15.67 1.74
C PHE A 167 5.77 14.27 1.56
N LYS A 168 6.48 13.24 1.97
CA LYS A 168 5.99 11.85 1.93
C LYS A 168 4.73 11.65 2.79
N ALA A 169 4.71 12.19 4.00
CA ALA A 169 3.53 12.14 4.87
C ALA A 169 2.32 12.87 4.24
N LYS A 170 2.55 14.01 3.57
CA LYS A 170 1.49 14.72 2.84
C LYS A 170 1.00 13.93 1.63
N GLU A 171 1.87 13.28 0.86
CA GLU A 171 1.48 12.40 -0.25
C GLU A 171 0.62 11.22 0.26
N GLU A 172 1.01 10.59 1.37
CA GLU A 172 0.25 9.52 2.00
C GLU A 172 -1.11 10.02 2.51
N ALA A 173 -1.19 11.19 3.13
CA ALA A 173 -2.45 11.79 3.58
C ALA A 173 -3.40 12.11 2.42
N ILE A 174 -2.89 12.60 1.29
CA ILE A 174 -3.68 12.83 0.07
C ILE A 174 -4.22 11.49 -0.47
N GLU A 175 -3.40 10.44 -0.50
CA GLU A 175 -3.83 9.11 -0.94
C GLU A 175 -4.91 8.53 -0.01
N GLU A 176 -4.76 8.65 1.31
CA GLU A 176 -5.76 8.22 2.29
C GLU A 176 -7.08 8.99 2.13
N ALA A 177 -7.00 10.32 1.96
CA ALA A 177 -8.19 11.14 1.72
C ALA A 177 -8.92 10.71 0.44
N TYR A 178 -8.16 10.41 -0.62
CA TYR A 178 -8.73 9.87 -1.85
C TYR A 178 -9.39 8.50 -1.65
N GLN A 179 -8.81 7.60 -0.85
CA GLN A 179 -9.40 6.29 -0.59
C GLN A 179 -10.66 6.36 0.27
N LYS A 180 -10.75 7.34 1.16
CA LYS A 180 -11.93 7.59 2.02
C LYS A 180 -13.04 8.36 1.30
N ALA A 181 -12.74 8.96 0.13
CA ALA A 181 -13.72 9.74 -0.63
C ALA A 181 -14.90 8.86 -1.10
N PRO A 182 -16.12 9.40 -1.11
CA PRO A 182 -17.30 8.69 -1.60
C PRO A 182 -17.17 8.37 -3.10
N ARG A 183 -17.61 7.17 -3.51
CA ARG A 183 -17.49 6.65 -4.87
C ARG A 183 -18.80 6.03 -5.36
N ARG A 184 -19.92 6.67 -5.05
CA ARG A 184 -21.25 6.14 -5.38
C ARG A 184 -21.66 6.32 -6.84
N GLY A 185 -20.89 7.09 -7.63
CA GLY A 185 -21.17 7.33 -9.03
C GLY A 185 -20.03 8.03 -9.76
N ASP A 186 -20.08 8.07 -11.09
CA ASP A 186 -19.01 8.62 -11.96
C ASP A 186 -18.66 10.09 -11.64
N VAL A 187 -19.64 10.88 -11.23
CA VAL A 187 -19.43 12.30 -10.89
C VAL A 187 -18.56 12.42 -9.62
N GLU A 188 -18.86 11.63 -8.59
CA GLU A 188 -18.11 11.62 -7.35
C GLU A 188 -16.68 11.07 -7.56
N ILE A 189 -16.54 10.01 -8.37
CA ILE A 189 -15.25 9.44 -8.73
C ILE A 189 -14.39 10.48 -9.46
N LYS A 190 -14.94 11.16 -10.44
CA LYS A 190 -14.23 12.23 -11.18
C LYS A 190 -13.86 13.40 -10.29
N ALA A 191 -14.74 13.80 -9.36
CA ALA A 191 -14.47 14.86 -8.40
C ALA A 191 -13.33 14.45 -7.43
N ALA A 192 -13.34 13.23 -6.90
CA ALA A 192 -12.30 12.70 -6.03
C ALA A 192 -10.94 12.64 -6.74
N ILE A 193 -10.90 12.17 -7.99
CA ILE A 193 -9.68 12.14 -8.81
C ILE A 193 -9.18 13.57 -9.05
N LYS A 194 -10.06 14.52 -9.38
CA LYS A 194 -9.68 15.92 -9.59
C LYS A 194 -9.10 16.56 -8.33
N ALA A 195 -9.71 16.31 -7.17
CA ALA A 195 -9.23 16.81 -5.89
C ALA A 195 -7.83 16.24 -5.57
N LYS A 196 -7.62 14.92 -5.76
CA LYS A 196 -6.31 14.26 -5.60
C LYS A 196 -5.26 14.90 -6.51
N VAL A 197 -5.55 15.03 -7.79
CA VAL A 197 -4.62 15.61 -8.78
C VAL A 197 -4.25 17.04 -8.42
N ASN A 198 -5.23 17.88 -8.05
CA ASN A 198 -4.96 19.26 -7.65
C ASN A 198 -4.07 19.33 -6.39
N ALA A 199 -4.35 18.49 -5.38
CA ALA A 199 -3.55 18.42 -4.15
C ALA A 199 -2.11 17.98 -4.43
N LEU A 200 -1.92 16.95 -5.27
CA LEU A 200 -0.58 16.49 -5.67
C LEU A 200 0.18 17.55 -6.47
N ASN A 201 -0.46 18.22 -7.43
CA ASN A 201 0.17 19.29 -8.20
C ASN A 201 0.57 20.49 -7.32
N PHE A 202 -0.27 20.83 -6.35
CA PHE A 202 0.08 21.87 -5.37
C PHE A 202 1.28 21.44 -4.50
N LEU A 203 1.30 20.20 -4.04
CA LEU A 203 2.42 19.67 -3.26
C LEU A 203 3.73 19.68 -4.08
N GLU A 204 3.68 19.24 -5.33
CA GLU A 204 4.81 19.26 -6.26
C GLU A 204 5.34 20.68 -6.50
N SER A 205 4.44 21.67 -6.64
CA SER A 205 4.85 23.07 -6.83
C SER A 205 5.60 23.68 -5.64
N GLN A 206 5.51 23.07 -4.45
CA GLN A 206 6.24 23.54 -3.26
C GLN A 206 7.64 22.90 -3.11
N LYS A 207 7.95 21.87 -3.87
CA LYS A 207 9.22 21.14 -3.74
C LYS A 207 10.45 22.00 -4.07
N HIS A 208 10.33 22.95 -5.00
CA HIS A 208 11.44 23.83 -5.38
C HIS A 208 11.98 24.68 -4.22
N LYS A 209 11.22 24.83 -3.11
CA LYS A 209 11.63 25.57 -1.91
C LYS A 209 12.54 24.77 -0.99
N VAL A 210 12.52 23.46 -1.09
CA VAL A 210 13.20 22.53 -0.16
C VAL A 210 14.26 21.67 -0.83
N GLY A 211 14.46 21.84 -2.13
CA GLY A 211 15.44 21.08 -2.90
C GLY A 211 15.35 21.32 -4.39
N TYR A 212 15.96 20.44 -5.17
CA TYR A 212 15.95 20.51 -6.63
C TYR A 212 15.94 19.11 -7.25
N PRO A 213 15.34 18.94 -8.44
CA PRO A 213 15.41 17.70 -9.19
C PRO A 213 16.82 17.48 -9.74
N ILE A 214 17.33 16.26 -9.66
CA ILE A 214 18.65 15.91 -10.18
C ILE A 214 18.65 16.00 -11.71
N ASN A 215 17.62 15.45 -12.36
CA ASN A 215 17.38 15.60 -13.79
C ASN A 215 16.21 16.56 -14.01
N VAL A 216 16.50 17.83 -14.25
CA VAL A 216 15.50 18.90 -14.42
C VAL A 216 14.61 18.63 -15.63
N GLU A 217 15.18 18.16 -16.76
CA GLU A 217 14.43 17.94 -17.99
C GLU A 217 13.40 16.81 -17.82
N ASP A 218 13.83 15.65 -17.34
CA ASP A 218 12.94 14.50 -17.09
C ASP A 218 11.85 14.82 -16.06
N TYR A 219 12.22 15.56 -15.00
CA TYR A 219 11.27 15.99 -13.98
C TYR A 219 10.17 16.90 -14.56
N LEU A 220 10.54 17.88 -15.38
CA LEU A 220 9.57 18.77 -16.04
C LEU A 220 8.72 18.03 -17.07
N MET A 221 9.30 17.10 -17.84
CA MET A 221 8.55 16.25 -18.76
C MET A 221 7.54 15.37 -18.03
N TYR A 222 7.94 14.77 -16.91
CA TYR A 222 7.04 14.02 -16.04
C TYR A 222 5.87 14.89 -15.55
N ARG A 223 6.14 16.11 -15.04
CA ARG A 223 5.09 17.03 -14.59
C ARG A 223 4.16 17.45 -15.72
N HIS A 224 4.71 17.65 -16.92
CA HIS A 224 3.92 17.91 -18.12
C HIS A 224 2.96 16.74 -18.41
N CYS A 225 3.46 15.50 -18.37
CA CYS A 225 2.63 14.31 -18.56
C CYS A 225 1.51 14.17 -17.51
N LEU A 226 1.74 14.57 -16.25
CA LEU A 226 0.71 14.55 -15.21
C LEU A 226 -0.51 15.40 -15.56
N LEU A 227 -0.31 16.47 -16.32
CA LEU A 227 -1.38 17.41 -16.70
C LEU A 227 -2.00 17.09 -18.07
N TYR A 228 -1.34 16.24 -18.87
CA TYR A 228 -1.83 15.91 -20.20
C TYR A 228 -3.16 15.16 -20.16
N HIS A 229 -4.12 15.56 -21.03
CA HIS A 229 -5.50 15.06 -20.99
C HIS A 229 -5.61 13.55 -21.25
N SER A 230 -4.81 13.00 -22.17
CA SER A 230 -4.86 11.58 -22.53
C SER A 230 -4.03 10.66 -21.61
N VAL A 231 -3.46 11.20 -20.53
CA VAL A 231 -2.76 10.41 -19.49
C VAL A 231 -3.74 10.08 -18.37
N ALA A 232 -3.86 8.81 -18.04
CA ALA A 232 -4.71 8.37 -16.94
C ALA A 232 -4.26 9.00 -15.61
N LYS A 233 -5.19 9.65 -14.94
CA LYS A 233 -4.95 10.23 -13.60
C LYS A 233 -5.10 9.21 -12.49
N ASP A 234 -5.81 8.12 -12.79
CA ASP A 234 -5.95 6.94 -11.93
C ASP A 234 -6.13 5.70 -12.81
N MET A 235 -5.69 4.55 -12.32
CA MET A 235 -5.77 3.28 -13.05
C MET A 235 -7.22 2.83 -13.29
N SER A 236 -8.16 3.25 -12.44
CA SER A 236 -9.57 2.90 -12.55
C SER A 236 -10.26 3.45 -13.81
N ILE A 237 -9.75 4.56 -14.37
CA ILE A 237 -10.37 5.21 -15.55
C ILE A 237 -9.81 4.72 -16.88
N ILE A 238 -8.81 3.86 -16.90
CA ILE A 238 -8.17 3.38 -18.14
C ILE A 238 -9.16 2.69 -19.07
N ASN A 239 -10.09 1.93 -18.50
CA ASN A 239 -11.07 1.15 -19.28
C ASN A 239 -12.39 1.91 -19.50
N SER A 240 -12.67 2.95 -18.73
CA SER A 240 -13.93 3.69 -18.80
C SER A 240 -13.87 4.91 -19.72
N ASP A 241 -12.68 5.42 -20.01
CA ASP A 241 -12.49 6.63 -20.84
C ASP A 241 -11.61 6.29 -22.07
N THR A 242 -12.23 6.31 -23.24
CA THR A 242 -11.57 6.03 -24.53
C THR A 242 -10.56 7.11 -24.96
N SER A 243 -10.58 8.29 -24.34
CA SER A 243 -9.62 9.35 -24.60
C SER A 243 -8.23 9.07 -23.97
N ILE A 244 -8.18 8.14 -23.02
CA ILE A 244 -6.97 7.75 -22.32
C ILE A 244 -6.09 6.87 -23.22
N ARG A 245 -4.90 7.34 -23.49
CA ARG A 245 -3.89 6.64 -24.31
C ARG A 245 -2.65 6.21 -23.54
N PHE A 246 -2.39 6.83 -22.41
CA PHE A 246 -1.19 6.64 -21.60
C PHE A 246 -1.55 6.45 -20.13
N TYR A 247 -0.66 5.79 -19.38
CA TYR A 247 -0.74 5.68 -17.93
C TYR A 247 0.65 5.63 -17.31
N PHE A 248 0.77 6.01 -16.04
CA PHE A 248 2.02 5.90 -15.31
C PHE A 248 2.16 4.54 -14.64
N LYS A 249 3.35 3.96 -14.77
CA LYS A 249 3.82 2.79 -14.04
C LYS A 249 4.93 3.22 -13.09
N ASP A 250 4.68 3.13 -11.79
CA ASP A 250 5.63 3.46 -10.73
C ASP A 250 6.05 2.18 -10.03
N ASP A 251 7.17 1.60 -10.49
CA ASP A 251 7.66 0.31 -9.99
C ASP A 251 8.04 0.37 -8.50
N LYS A 252 8.55 1.51 -8.01
CA LYS A 252 8.87 1.71 -6.58
C LYS A 252 7.62 1.69 -5.72
N LYS A 253 6.57 2.40 -6.14
CA LYS A 253 5.28 2.44 -5.43
C LYS A 253 4.61 1.06 -5.43
N GLU A 254 4.70 0.31 -6.52
CA GLU A 254 4.19 -1.06 -6.60
C GLU A 254 4.98 -2.01 -5.69
N ALA A 255 6.31 -1.92 -5.70
CA ALA A 255 7.17 -2.70 -4.82
C ALA A 255 6.92 -2.40 -3.32
N ASP A 256 6.71 -1.13 -2.96
CA ASP A 256 6.39 -0.73 -1.59
C ASP A 256 5.00 -1.23 -1.17
N LYS A 257 4.00 -1.19 -2.05
CA LYS A 257 2.68 -1.80 -1.80
C LYS A 257 2.80 -3.30 -1.55
N LEU A 258 3.56 -3.99 -2.39
CA LEU A 258 3.79 -5.43 -2.26
C LEU A 258 4.54 -5.75 -0.96
N ARG A 259 5.53 -4.93 -0.58
CA ARG A 259 6.25 -5.08 0.69
C ARG A 259 5.32 -4.88 1.89
N LYS A 260 4.50 -3.82 1.90
CA LYS A 260 3.49 -3.58 2.94
C LYS A 260 2.52 -4.77 3.04
N TYR A 261 2.02 -5.28 1.91
CA TYR A 261 1.13 -6.44 1.90
C TYR A 261 1.81 -7.71 2.46
N ARG A 262 3.07 -7.98 2.07
CA ARG A 262 3.84 -9.10 2.62
C ARG A 262 4.05 -9.00 4.13
N LEU A 263 4.26 -7.80 4.64
CA LEU A 263 4.35 -7.56 6.09
C LEU A 263 3.03 -7.91 6.78
N GLU A 264 1.89 -7.52 6.20
CA GLU A 264 0.57 -7.87 6.74
C GLU A 264 0.30 -9.39 6.69
N VAL A 265 0.73 -10.09 5.63
CA VAL A 265 0.67 -11.55 5.55
C VAL A 265 1.51 -12.21 6.65
N ASN A 266 2.73 -11.72 6.86
CA ASN A 266 3.61 -12.28 7.90
C ASN A 266 3.04 -12.03 9.31
N LYS A 267 2.47 -10.84 9.57
CA LYS A 267 1.76 -10.55 10.82
C LYS A 267 0.55 -11.47 11.01
N ALA A 268 -0.23 -11.71 9.95
CA ALA A 268 -1.40 -12.57 10.02
C ALA A 268 -1.01 -14.02 10.38
N LYS A 269 0.07 -14.54 9.81
CA LYS A 269 0.59 -15.86 10.17
C LYS A 269 1.04 -15.93 11.63
N ALA A 270 1.76 -14.93 12.12
CA ALA A 270 2.18 -14.86 13.52
C ALA A 270 0.97 -14.76 14.46
N ASN A 271 0.00 -13.93 14.12
CA ASN A 271 -1.24 -13.77 14.87
C ASN A 271 -2.08 -15.05 14.86
N TYR A 272 -2.11 -15.81 13.75
CA TYR A 272 -2.80 -17.09 13.68
C TYR A 272 -2.19 -18.11 14.65
N VAL A 273 -0.88 -18.23 14.69
CA VAL A 273 -0.17 -19.11 15.65
C VAL A 273 -0.46 -18.68 17.11
N ALA A 274 -0.45 -17.37 17.37
CA ALA A 274 -0.80 -16.85 18.69
C ALA A 274 -2.27 -17.12 19.08
N CYS A 275 -3.19 -17.05 18.11
CA CYS A 275 -4.59 -17.39 18.32
C CYS A 275 -4.80 -18.87 18.69
N ILE A 276 -4.10 -19.80 18.03
CA ILE A 276 -4.20 -21.23 18.36
C ILE A 276 -3.72 -21.50 19.80
N ALA A 277 -2.72 -20.76 20.28
CA ALA A 277 -2.18 -20.92 21.62
C ALA A 277 -3.13 -20.39 22.74
N ASP A 278 -4.00 -19.40 22.43
CA ASP A 278 -5.01 -18.85 23.37
C ASP A 278 -6.41 -19.28 22.92
N SER A 279 -6.97 -20.29 23.56
CA SER A 279 -8.31 -20.82 23.22
C SER A 279 -9.43 -19.78 23.31
N VAL A 280 -9.34 -18.82 24.23
CA VAL A 280 -10.33 -17.74 24.38
C VAL A 280 -10.21 -16.74 23.24
N LEU A 281 -9.01 -16.39 22.85
CA LEU A 281 -8.76 -15.54 21.70
C LEU A 281 -9.19 -16.22 20.41
N PHE A 282 -8.85 -17.51 20.25
CA PHE A 282 -9.24 -18.31 19.10
C PHE A 282 -10.75 -18.31 18.89
N GLU A 283 -11.49 -18.62 19.94
CA GLU A 283 -12.96 -18.63 19.88
C GLU A 283 -13.53 -17.25 19.55
N ALA A 284 -12.99 -16.19 20.15
CA ALA A 284 -13.41 -14.82 19.88
C ALA A 284 -13.16 -14.41 18.42
N VAL A 285 -11.99 -14.74 17.88
CA VAL A 285 -11.65 -14.47 16.46
C VAL A 285 -12.55 -15.28 15.53
N TYR A 286 -12.80 -16.55 15.86
CA TYR A 286 -13.66 -17.42 15.07
C TYR A 286 -15.13 -16.95 15.02
N ILE A 287 -15.65 -16.46 16.14
CA ILE A 287 -17.00 -15.85 16.18
C ILE A 287 -17.07 -14.64 15.25
N GLN A 288 -16.06 -13.76 15.27
CA GLN A 288 -16.03 -12.60 14.38
C GLN A 288 -15.89 -13.00 12.90
N TYR A 289 -15.14 -14.06 12.62
CA TYR A 289 -15.10 -14.66 11.29
C TYR A 289 -16.48 -15.13 10.84
N CYS A 290 -17.23 -15.83 11.70
CA CYS A 290 -18.60 -16.28 11.39
C CYS A 290 -19.53 -15.09 11.12
N VAL A 291 -19.47 -14.04 11.95
CA VAL A 291 -20.28 -12.82 11.78
C VAL A 291 -19.96 -12.12 10.45
N LEU A 292 -18.68 -11.97 10.10
CA LEU A 292 -18.26 -11.36 8.84
C LEU A 292 -18.77 -12.13 7.60
N ASN A 293 -18.82 -13.45 7.70
CA ASN A 293 -19.29 -14.30 6.61
C ASN A 293 -20.78 -14.61 6.70
N SER A 294 -21.52 -13.93 7.60
CA SER A 294 -22.97 -14.15 7.83
C SER A 294 -23.31 -15.61 8.12
N LEU A 295 -22.42 -16.33 8.81
CA LEU A 295 -22.60 -17.71 9.22
C LEU A 295 -23.30 -17.77 10.59
N PRO A 296 -24.18 -18.78 10.84
CA PRO A 296 -24.85 -18.94 12.13
C PRO A 296 -23.84 -19.33 13.22
N VAL A 297 -23.60 -18.43 14.18
CA VAL A 297 -22.55 -18.54 15.21
C VAL A 297 -22.66 -19.85 15.99
N LEU A 298 -23.86 -20.24 16.46
CA LEU A 298 -24.04 -21.47 17.25
C LEU A 298 -23.66 -22.72 16.45
N THR A 299 -24.09 -22.81 15.21
CA THR A 299 -23.76 -23.95 14.34
C THR A 299 -22.25 -24.03 14.11
N CYS A 300 -21.60 -22.87 13.91
CA CYS A 300 -20.16 -22.80 13.69
C CYS A 300 -19.37 -23.17 14.97
N LEU A 301 -19.84 -22.78 16.14
CA LEU A 301 -19.19 -23.13 17.41
C LEU A 301 -19.21 -24.63 17.71
N ASN A 302 -20.23 -25.35 17.22
CA ASN A 302 -20.37 -26.80 17.40
C ASN A 302 -19.56 -27.64 16.40
N ARG A 303 -18.83 -26.99 15.45
CA ARG A 303 -17.97 -27.70 14.51
C ARG A 303 -16.72 -28.26 15.18
N PRO A 304 -16.12 -29.32 14.61
CA PRO A 304 -14.84 -29.85 15.07
C PRO A 304 -13.76 -28.77 15.12
N GLN A 305 -12.88 -28.85 16.10
CA GLN A 305 -11.80 -27.87 16.28
C GLN A 305 -10.91 -27.74 15.04
N LEU A 306 -10.58 -28.86 14.40
CA LEU A 306 -9.76 -28.90 13.18
C LEU A 306 -10.42 -28.08 12.04
N ASP A 307 -11.74 -28.17 11.87
CA ASP A 307 -12.43 -27.42 10.82
C ASP A 307 -12.37 -25.92 11.08
N LYS A 308 -12.48 -25.50 12.36
CA LYS A 308 -12.34 -24.10 12.76
C LYS A 308 -10.93 -23.57 12.49
N GLU A 309 -9.91 -24.38 12.77
CA GLU A 309 -8.51 -24.04 12.50
C GLU A 309 -8.26 -23.90 11.00
N ILE A 310 -8.77 -24.79 10.17
CA ILE A 310 -8.68 -24.71 8.71
C ILE A 310 -9.37 -23.45 8.18
N ASP A 311 -10.54 -23.10 8.70
CA ASP A 311 -11.27 -21.89 8.28
C ASP A 311 -10.47 -20.62 8.62
N LEU A 312 -9.91 -20.53 9.83
CA LEU A 312 -9.09 -19.39 10.24
C LEU A 312 -7.75 -19.33 9.51
N ASP A 313 -7.12 -20.47 9.21
CA ASP A 313 -5.91 -20.50 8.39
C ASP A 313 -6.17 -19.94 6.99
N LYS A 314 -7.25 -20.39 6.33
CA LYS A 314 -7.68 -19.85 5.04
C LYS A 314 -7.98 -18.36 5.13
N PHE A 315 -8.66 -17.91 6.19
CA PHE A 315 -8.98 -16.50 6.38
C PHE A 315 -7.72 -15.65 6.60
N SER A 316 -6.78 -16.10 7.42
CA SER A 316 -5.50 -15.41 7.65
C SER A 316 -4.66 -15.29 6.38
N SER A 317 -4.72 -16.32 5.50
CA SER A 317 -3.97 -16.37 4.25
C SER A 317 -4.61 -15.54 3.13
N ASN A 318 -5.94 -15.60 2.99
CA ASN A 318 -6.67 -14.93 1.91
C ASN A 318 -6.92 -13.45 2.19
N GLU A 319 -7.21 -13.09 3.45
CA GLU A 319 -7.59 -11.74 3.86
C GLU A 319 -6.76 -11.24 5.08
N PRO A 320 -5.42 -11.20 4.97
CA PRO A 320 -4.53 -10.97 6.10
C PRO A 320 -4.79 -9.63 6.81
N VAL A 321 -5.16 -8.58 6.07
CA VAL A 321 -5.44 -7.26 6.63
C VAL A 321 -6.69 -7.28 7.52
N LYS A 322 -7.75 -7.96 7.06
CA LYS A 322 -8.99 -8.08 7.85
C LYS A 322 -8.75 -8.95 9.08
N PHE A 323 -8.06 -10.06 8.92
CA PHE A 323 -7.69 -10.95 10.02
C PHE A 323 -6.90 -10.21 11.10
N ASN A 324 -5.83 -9.49 10.73
CA ASN A 324 -5.04 -8.69 11.65
C ASN A 324 -5.90 -7.63 12.39
N LYS A 325 -6.81 -6.95 11.67
CA LYS A 325 -7.71 -5.95 12.28
C LYS A 325 -8.60 -6.56 13.36
N ILE A 326 -9.06 -7.79 13.17
CA ILE A 326 -9.87 -8.50 14.16
C ILE A 326 -9.02 -8.86 15.36
N VAL A 327 -7.87 -9.49 15.16
CA VAL A 327 -6.99 -9.95 16.27
C VAL A 327 -6.49 -8.78 17.12
N TYR A 328 -6.15 -7.64 16.50
CA TYR A 328 -5.70 -6.44 17.23
C TYR A 328 -6.83 -5.64 17.88
N ASN A 329 -8.08 -6.03 17.69
CA ASN A 329 -9.18 -5.34 18.35
C ASN A 329 -9.14 -5.63 19.87
N LYS A 330 -8.95 -4.59 20.66
CA LYS A 330 -8.88 -4.69 22.13
C LYS A 330 -10.15 -5.27 22.76
N ASP A 331 -11.29 -5.10 22.09
CA ASP A 331 -12.62 -5.47 22.58
C ASP A 331 -13.15 -6.77 21.98
N ILE A 332 -12.29 -7.52 21.29
CA ILE A 332 -12.70 -8.73 20.58
C ILE A 332 -13.38 -9.76 21.48
N LYS A 333 -12.89 -9.93 22.70
CA LYS A 333 -13.48 -10.87 23.68
C LYS A 333 -14.89 -10.44 24.08
N LEU A 334 -15.12 -9.14 24.30
CA LEU A 334 -16.46 -8.61 24.59
C LEU A 334 -17.39 -8.69 23.39
N MET A 335 -16.88 -8.38 22.19
CA MET A 335 -17.65 -8.58 20.95
C MET A 335 -18.10 -10.02 20.81
N ALA A 336 -17.23 -10.98 21.07
CA ALA A 336 -17.57 -12.40 21.00
C ALA A 336 -18.65 -12.79 22.03
N VAL A 337 -18.59 -12.26 23.23
CA VAL A 337 -19.63 -12.46 24.28
C VAL A 337 -20.98 -11.93 23.80
N ILE A 338 -21.02 -10.71 23.25
CA ILE A 338 -22.25 -10.10 22.72
C ILE A 338 -22.83 -10.94 21.58
N GLU A 339 -22.02 -11.38 20.66
CA GLU A 339 -22.46 -12.22 19.52
C GLU A 339 -22.96 -13.60 19.98
N LYS A 340 -22.33 -14.20 20.99
CA LYS A 340 -22.84 -15.44 21.61
C LYS A 340 -24.21 -15.23 22.27
N LEU A 341 -24.42 -14.14 23.00
CA LEU A 341 -25.69 -13.80 23.64
C LEU A 341 -26.79 -13.58 22.58
N ILE A 342 -26.47 -12.89 21.48
CA ILE A 342 -27.40 -12.72 20.35
C ILE A 342 -27.71 -14.07 19.71
N ALA A 343 -26.73 -14.91 19.47
CA ALA A 343 -26.94 -16.23 18.88
C ALA A 343 -27.77 -17.17 19.74
N ARG A 344 -27.72 -17.02 21.09
CA ARG A 344 -28.55 -17.76 22.06
C ARG A 344 -29.95 -17.16 22.30
N GLY A 345 -30.22 -15.98 21.72
CA GLY A 345 -31.50 -15.29 21.92
C GLY A 345 -31.62 -14.54 23.23
N GLU A 346 -30.55 -14.38 24.02
CA GLU A 346 -30.55 -13.56 25.24
C GLU A 346 -30.51 -12.07 24.92
N LEU A 347 -29.94 -11.73 23.77
CA LEU A 347 -29.99 -10.40 23.19
C LEU A 347 -30.59 -10.48 21.78
N VAL A 348 -31.23 -9.41 21.35
CA VAL A 348 -31.85 -9.33 20.02
C VAL A 348 -31.20 -8.22 19.23
N ARG A 349 -30.74 -8.55 18.02
CA ARG A 349 -30.28 -7.55 17.04
C ARG A 349 -31.41 -7.29 16.05
N SER A 350 -31.82 -6.03 15.93
CA SER A 350 -32.83 -5.63 14.96
C SER A 350 -32.34 -5.85 13.50
N GLN A 351 -33.21 -6.42 12.67
CA GLN A 351 -32.89 -6.62 11.24
C GLN A 351 -32.80 -5.30 10.45
N TYR A 352 -33.51 -4.26 10.88
CA TYR A 352 -33.60 -2.96 10.16
C TYR A 352 -32.68 -1.88 10.74
N SER A 353 -32.33 -2.01 11.99
CA SER A 353 -31.38 -1.14 12.68
C SER A 353 -30.36 -2.02 13.38
N GLN A 354 -29.12 -1.59 13.49
CA GLN A 354 -28.10 -2.38 14.18
C GLN A 354 -28.27 -2.36 15.71
N ASN A 355 -29.42 -1.94 16.19
CA ASN A 355 -29.72 -1.84 17.62
C ASN A 355 -29.67 -3.21 18.28
N ILE A 356 -29.04 -3.25 19.43
CA ILE A 356 -28.98 -4.43 20.33
C ILE A 356 -29.83 -4.15 21.54
N THR A 357 -30.81 -5.02 21.79
CA THR A 357 -31.76 -4.90 22.88
C THR A 357 -31.76 -6.18 23.72
N THR A 358 -32.24 -6.09 24.97
CA THR A 358 -32.59 -7.26 25.74
C THR A 358 -33.83 -7.95 25.17
N THR A 359 -34.17 -9.16 25.63
CA THR A 359 -35.43 -9.84 25.31
C THR A 359 -36.66 -9.04 25.71
N ASP A 360 -36.54 -8.21 26.74
CA ASP A 360 -37.62 -7.36 27.29
C ASP A 360 -37.74 -6.02 26.54
N GLY A 361 -36.89 -5.80 25.52
CA GLY A 361 -36.91 -4.61 24.65
C GLY A 361 -36.12 -3.42 25.17
N GLU A 362 -35.36 -3.56 26.26
CA GLU A 362 -34.47 -2.52 26.75
C GLU A 362 -33.29 -2.34 25.81
N LEU A 363 -32.95 -1.09 25.42
CA LEU A 363 -31.85 -0.78 24.52
C LEU A 363 -30.52 -0.89 25.25
N ILE A 364 -29.62 -1.77 24.75
CA ILE A 364 -28.24 -1.91 25.19
C ILE A 364 -27.34 -0.98 24.40
N GLY A 365 -27.57 -0.84 23.09
CA GLY A 365 -26.82 0.07 22.25
C GLY A 365 -27.36 0.13 20.81
N ALA A 366 -27.24 1.29 20.18
CA ALA A 366 -27.62 1.48 18.77
C ALA A 366 -26.67 0.80 17.77
N ASN A 367 -25.53 0.32 18.25
CA ASN A 367 -24.55 -0.44 17.48
C ASN A 367 -23.67 -1.29 18.42
N THR A 368 -22.84 -2.16 17.85
CA THR A 368 -21.94 -3.03 18.64
C THR A 368 -20.95 -2.22 19.50
N GLY A 369 -20.51 -1.04 19.06
CA GLY A 369 -19.59 -0.18 19.83
C GLY A 369 -20.24 0.37 21.11
N GLU A 370 -21.49 0.83 21.04
CA GLU A 370 -22.27 1.29 22.20
C GLU A 370 -22.61 0.12 23.14
N ALA A 371 -22.93 -1.04 22.58
CA ALA A 371 -23.13 -2.23 23.38
C ALA A 371 -21.86 -2.61 24.16
N ILE A 372 -20.68 -2.53 23.57
CA ILE A 372 -19.39 -2.74 24.25
C ILE A 372 -19.23 -1.72 25.38
N ALA A 373 -19.57 -0.43 25.16
CA ALA A 373 -19.49 0.59 26.18
C ALA A 373 -20.44 0.29 27.35
N TRP A 374 -21.66 -0.17 27.06
CA TRP A 374 -22.63 -0.61 28.05
C TRP A 374 -22.11 -1.78 28.89
N PHE A 375 -21.48 -2.80 28.25
CA PHE A 375 -20.88 -3.94 28.96
C PHE A 375 -19.66 -3.55 29.81
N LYS A 376 -19.00 -2.45 29.51
CA LYS A 376 -17.87 -1.92 30.30
C LYS A 376 -18.30 -0.99 31.43
N ASP A 377 -19.56 -0.53 31.45
CA ASP A 377 -20.04 0.39 32.47
C ASP A 377 -20.20 -0.36 33.82
N PRO A 378 -19.55 0.10 34.91
CA PRO A 378 -19.66 -0.49 36.22
C PRO A 378 -21.11 -0.57 36.73
N LYS A 379 -22.01 0.32 36.28
CA LYS A 379 -23.42 0.31 36.62
C LYS A 379 -24.14 -0.97 36.20
N ASN A 380 -23.68 -1.57 35.12
CA ASN A 380 -24.31 -2.76 34.53
C ASN A 380 -23.61 -4.06 34.95
N ALA A 381 -22.65 -3.99 35.89
CA ALA A 381 -21.80 -5.13 36.27
C ALA A 381 -22.62 -6.35 36.76
N SER A 382 -23.73 -6.15 37.47
CA SER A 382 -24.61 -7.23 37.92
C SER A 382 -25.31 -7.96 36.77
N MET A 383 -25.79 -7.21 35.77
CA MET A 383 -26.41 -7.79 34.57
C MET A 383 -25.36 -8.51 33.69
N VAL A 384 -24.19 -7.92 33.53
CA VAL A 384 -23.06 -8.54 32.80
C VAL A 384 -22.65 -9.85 33.47
N ALA A 385 -22.59 -9.89 34.81
CA ALA A 385 -22.30 -11.12 35.55
C ALA A 385 -23.40 -12.19 35.33
N ALA A 386 -24.67 -11.79 35.31
CA ALA A 386 -25.78 -12.71 35.01
C ALA A 386 -25.68 -13.27 33.57
N TYR A 387 -25.38 -12.45 32.58
CA TYR A 387 -25.14 -12.90 31.18
C TYR A 387 -23.95 -13.85 31.09
N ASN A 388 -22.84 -13.55 31.74
CA ASN A 388 -21.67 -14.43 31.76
C ASN A 388 -21.99 -15.78 32.45
N HIS A 389 -22.76 -15.77 33.53
CA HIS A 389 -23.23 -16.99 34.20
C HIS A 389 -24.10 -17.85 33.27
N LYS A 390 -25.04 -17.24 32.52
CA LYS A 390 -25.86 -17.93 31.52
C LYS A 390 -25.00 -18.54 30.39
N LEU A 391 -23.92 -17.86 29.98
CA LEU A 391 -23.00 -18.40 28.97
C LEU A 391 -22.21 -19.62 29.46
N ASN A 392 -21.93 -19.73 30.77
CA ASN A 392 -21.13 -20.80 31.36
C ASN A 392 -21.96 -22.01 31.80
N LEU A 393 -23.31 -21.89 31.89
CA LEU A 393 -24.21 -22.95 32.33
C LEU A 393 -24.52 -24.00 31.25
N ILE A 394 -24.04 -23.83 30.06
CA ILE A 394 -24.27 -24.69 28.90
C ILE A 394 -22.93 -24.94 28.21
#